data_cf50b10d177df015222345631cfd7eb3
#
_entry.id   cf50b10d177df015222345631cfd7eb3
#
_cell.length_a   1.000
_cell.length_b   1.000
_cell.length_c   1.000
_cell.angle_alpha   90.00
_cell.angle_beta   90.00
_cell.angle_gamma   90.00
#
_symmetry.space_group_name_H-M   'P 1'
#
loop_
_entity.id
_entity.type
_entity.pdbx_description
1 polymer ?
#
loop_
_entity_poly.entity_id
_entity_poly.type
_entity_poly.pdbx_seq_one_letter_code
_entity_poly.pdbx_strand_id
1 'polypeptide(L)'
;RIGEKPAISHVIEHYPPNTKFVITLGHFGNLVKDFLLLAYPKINFTFVDVKNYKGKGSSLGHSMLQAEPYLQCPFIFHASDTILTNQDSVPPPTYNWCAGSYKEDTSQYRTLNLNGEDILYINEKGELNYDYPYIGLCGIKDYLLFWKKLKTLPNKHNLSDVHVVNSMLEEVQFKYKKINT
;
A
#
# COMPACT_ATOMS: atom_id res chain seq x y z
N ARG A 1 5.79 -18.03 -4.30
CA ARG A 1 6.10 -18.53 -2.95
C ARG A 1 7.41 -17.91 -2.50
N ILE A 2 7.47 -17.57 -1.22
CA ILE A 2 8.69 -17.13 -0.53
C ILE A 2 8.91 -18.14 0.59
N GLY A 3 9.99 -18.92 0.48
CA GLY A 3 10.14 -20.12 1.29
C GLY A 3 8.97 -21.10 1.05
N GLU A 4 8.36 -21.57 2.11
CA GLU A 4 7.26 -22.55 2.04
C GLU A 4 5.87 -21.91 1.90
N LYS A 5 5.73 -20.58 2.10
CA LYS A 5 4.45 -19.87 2.12
C LYS A 5 4.21 -18.98 0.89
N PRO A 6 2.95 -18.75 0.49
CA PRO A 6 2.62 -17.68 -0.44
C PRO A 6 3.01 -16.30 0.10
N ALA A 7 3.37 -15.35 -0.76
CA ALA A 7 3.74 -13.98 -0.35
C ALA A 7 2.65 -13.32 0.52
N ILE A 8 1.37 -13.49 0.16
CA ILE A 8 0.24 -12.95 0.91
C ILE A 8 0.17 -13.43 2.36
N SER A 9 0.64 -14.67 2.64
CA SER A 9 0.69 -15.19 4.01
C SER A 9 1.64 -14.40 4.89
N HIS A 10 2.80 -14.02 4.37
CA HIS A 10 3.76 -13.17 5.10
C HIS A 10 3.14 -11.81 5.45
N VAL A 11 2.35 -11.24 4.54
CA VAL A 11 1.63 -9.97 4.81
C VAL A 11 0.59 -10.17 5.90
N ILE A 12 -0.28 -11.18 5.79
CA ILE A 12 -1.38 -11.42 6.76
C ILE A 12 -0.82 -11.71 8.16
N GLU A 13 0.18 -12.57 8.27
CA GLU A 13 0.75 -13.01 9.55
C GLU A 13 1.56 -11.91 10.26
N HIS A 14 1.89 -10.83 9.57
CA HIS A 14 2.60 -9.69 10.16
C HIS A 14 1.68 -8.80 11.01
N TYR A 15 0.37 -8.87 10.80
CA TYR A 15 -0.61 -8.05 11.52
C TYR A 15 -1.27 -8.81 12.67
N PRO A 16 -1.76 -8.11 13.71
CA PRO A 16 -2.52 -8.72 14.79
C PRO A 16 -3.73 -9.52 14.29
N PRO A 17 -4.10 -10.63 14.95
CA PRO A 17 -5.19 -11.51 14.50
C PRO A 17 -6.58 -10.86 14.39
N ASN A 18 -6.80 -9.73 15.10
CA ASN A 18 -8.04 -8.97 15.04
C ASN A 18 -8.07 -7.90 13.94
N THR A 19 -7.04 -7.84 13.09
CA THR A 19 -6.99 -6.93 11.95
C THR A 19 -8.08 -7.27 10.94
N LYS A 20 -8.76 -6.24 10.43
CA LYS A 20 -9.70 -6.37 9.31
C LYS A 20 -8.95 -6.12 8.01
N PHE A 21 -9.02 -7.05 7.09
CA PHE A 21 -8.37 -6.94 5.78
C PHE A 21 -9.36 -6.67 4.67
N VAL A 22 -9.07 -5.70 3.84
CA VAL A 22 -9.75 -5.48 2.56
C VAL A 22 -8.79 -5.91 1.45
N ILE A 23 -9.13 -6.97 0.73
CA ILE A 23 -8.28 -7.58 -0.31
C ILE A 23 -8.90 -7.33 -1.68
N THR A 24 -8.21 -6.55 -2.51
CA THR A 24 -8.60 -6.36 -3.90
C THR A 24 -8.15 -7.56 -4.73
N LEU A 25 -9.07 -8.18 -5.43
CA LEU A 25 -8.87 -9.40 -6.22
C LEU A 25 -8.85 -9.10 -7.72
N GLY A 26 -7.86 -9.61 -8.40
CA GLY A 26 -7.73 -9.53 -9.85
C GLY A 26 -7.52 -10.92 -10.46
N HIS A 27 -6.39 -11.13 -11.14
CA HIS A 27 -6.02 -12.41 -11.71
C HIS A 27 -5.95 -13.51 -10.65
N PHE A 28 -6.57 -14.65 -10.90
CA PHE A 28 -6.71 -15.74 -9.95
C PHE A 28 -7.40 -15.36 -8.62
N GLY A 29 -8.23 -14.32 -8.61
CA GLY A 29 -8.87 -13.80 -7.40
C GLY A 29 -9.60 -14.88 -6.58
N ASN A 30 -10.34 -15.78 -7.22
CA ASN A 30 -11.03 -16.88 -6.53
C ASN A 30 -10.07 -17.82 -5.81
N LEU A 31 -8.93 -18.16 -6.43
CA LEU A 31 -7.91 -19.01 -5.79
C LEU A 31 -7.30 -18.33 -4.56
N VAL A 32 -7.03 -17.02 -4.64
CA VAL A 32 -6.53 -16.25 -3.49
C VAL A 32 -7.57 -16.21 -2.38
N LYS A 33 -8.82 -15.95 -2.70
CA LYS A 33 -9.93 -15.94 -1.75
C LYS A 33 -10.10 -17.28 -1.04
N ASP A 34 -10.17 -18.38 -1.80
CA ASP A 34 -10.36 -19.72 -1.26
C ASP A 34 -9.18 -20.12 -0.34
N PHE A 35 -7.95 -19.80 -0.79
CA PHE A 35 -6.76 -20.01 0.03
C PHE A 35 -6.83 -19.24 1.35
N LEU A 36 -7.15 -17.96 1.33
CA LEU A 36 -7.19 -17.13 2.53
C LEU A 36 -8.28 -17.58 3.51
N LEU A 37 -9.45 -17.96 3.03
CA LEU A 37 -10.53 -18.47 3.87
C LEU A 37 -10.17 -19.81 4.51
N LEU A 38 -9.45 -20.67 3.78
CA LEU A 38 -9.01 -21.97 4.29
C LEU A 38 -7.85 -21.84 5.29
N ALA A 39 -6.83 -21.02 4.94
CA ALA A 39 -5.63 -20.89 5.75
C ALA A 39 -5.83 -20.03 7.01
N TYR A 40 -6.74 -19.07 6.96
CA TYR A 40 -6.96 -18.07 8.02
C TYR A 40 -8.44 -17.93 8.39
N PRO A 41 -9.13 -18.99 8.84
CA PRO A 41 -10.59 -18.99 9.05
C PRO A 41 -11.07 -18.04 10.15
N LYS A 42 -10.17 -17.53 11.00
CA LYS A 42 -10.48 -16.59 12.09
C LYS A 42 -10.21 -15.13 11.75
N ILE A 43 -9.59 -14.87 10.61
CA ILE A 43 -9.27 -13.50 10.18
C ILE A 43 -10.49 -12.90 9.45
N ASN A 44 -10.75 -11.62 9.71
CA ASN A 44 -11.85 -10.90 9.06
C ASN A 44 -11.39 -10.35 7.71
N PHE A 45 -11.84 -10.99 6.62
CA PHE A 45 -11.58 -10.56 5.25
C PHE A 45 -12.82 -9.94 4.58
N THR A 46 -12.61 -8.83 3.89
CA THR A 46 -13.50 -8.30 2.88
C THR A 46 -12.82 -8.43 1.52
N PHE A 47 -13.41 -9.17 0.60
CA PHE A 47 -12.88 -9.35 -0.75
C PHE A 47 -13.58 -8.43 -1.73
N VAL A 48 -12.79 -7.76 -2.57
CA VAL A 48 -13.27 -6.78 -3.55
C VAL A 48 -12.80 -7.19 -4.94
N ASP A 49 -13.72 -7.65 -5.78
CA ASP A 49 -13.42 -8.05 -7.15
C ASP A 49 -13.18 -6.81 -8.03
N VAL A 50 -11.97 -6.67 -8.55
CA VAL A 50 -11.60 -5.59 -9.46
C VAL A 50 -11.94 -5.97 -10.90
N LYS A 51 -12.94 -5.31 -11.49
CA LYS A 51 -13.43 -5.64 -12.83
C LYS A 51 -12.38 -5.42 -13.94
N ASN A 52 -11.63 -4.33 -13.87
CA ASN A 52 -10.61 -3.94 -14.87
C ASN A 52 -9.20 -4.06 -14.28
N TYR A 53 -8.79 -5.24 -13.85
CA TYR A 53 -7.47 -5.45 -13.25
C TYR A 53 -6.32 -5.57 -14.28
N LYS A 54 -6.61 -5.61 -15.59
CA LYS A 54 -5.61 -5.65 -16.67
C LYS A 54 -6.07 -4.88 -17.90
N GLY A 55 -5.11 -4.44 -18.71
CA GLY A 55 -5.37 -3.74 -19.96
C GLY A 55 -5.64 -2.25 -19.78
N LYS A 56 -6.22 -1.63 -20.82
CA LYS A 56 -6.47 -0.17 -20.81
C LYS A 56 -7.43 0.22 -19.68
N GLY A 57 -7.04 1.20 -18.87
CA GLY A 57 -7.82 1.68 -17.72
C GLY A 57 -7.55 0.93 -16.41
N SER A 58 -6.71 -0.12 -16.42
CA SER A 58 -6.24 -0.73 -15.18
C SER A 58 -5.12 0.10 -14.57
N SER A 59 -5.15 0.25 -13.25
CA SER A 59 -4.08 0.86 -12.44
C SER A 59 -4.26 0.44 -11.00
N LEU A 60 -3.22 0.63 -10.17
CA LEU A 60 -3.34 0.44 -8.73
C LEU A 60 -4.40 1.38 -8.14
N GLY A 61 -4.41 2.66 -8.55
CA GLY A 61 -5.43 3.62 -8.11
C GLY A 61 -6.84 3.21 -8.48
N HIS A 62 -7.07 2.60 -9.67
CA HIS A 62 -8.36 2.04 -10.02
C HIS A 62 -8.77 0.91 -9.08
N SER A 63 -7.84 0.00 -8.76
CA SER A 63 -8.09 -1.09 -7.81
C SER A 63 -8.41 -0.57 -6.41
N MET A 64 -7.68 0.46 -5.95
CA MET A 64 -7.94 1.11 -4.66
C MET A 64 -9.33 1.75 -4.60
N LEU A 65 -9.80 2.41 -5.66
CA LEU A 65 -11.14 3.00 -5.71
C LEU A 65 -12.26 1.96 -5.52
N GLN A 66 -12.06 0.71 -5.96
CA GLN A 66 -13.04 -0.35 -5.71
C GLN A 66 -13.13 -0.73 -4.23
N ALA A 67 -12.06 -0.50 -3.46
CA ALA A 67 -12.03 -0.78 -2.03
C ALA A 67 -12.58 0.37 -1.16
N GLU A 68 -12.75 1.56 -1.71
CA GLU A 68 -13.21 2.75 -0.97
C GLU A 68 -14.44 2.52 -0.08
N PRO A 69 -15.54 1.86 -0.53
CA PRO A 69 -16.72 1.67 0.30
C PRO A 69 -16.47 0.89 1.59
N TYR A 70 -15.39 0.11 1.64
CA TYR A 70 -15.03 -0.75 2.77
C TYR A 70 -13.93 -0.14 3.67
N LEU A 71 -13.36 0.99 3.26
CA LEU A 71 -12.25 1.68 3.95
C LEU A 71 -12.63 3.12 4.30
N GLN A 72 -13.81 3.30 4.93
CA GLN A 72 -14.28 4.60 5.44
C GLN A 72 -13.78 4.85 6.87
N CYS A 73 -12.49 4.59 7.12
CA CYS A 73 -11.77 4.80 8.37
C CYS A 73 -10.27 4.97 8.07
N PRO A 74 -9.44 5.40 9.01
CA PRO A 74 -8.00 5.32 8.87
C PRO A 74 -7.56 3.89 8.53
N PHE A 75 -6.65 3.74 7.55
CA PHE A 75 -6.24 2.43 7.06
C PHE A 75 -4.74 2.38 6.73
N ILE A 76 -4.23 1.17 6.59
CA ILE A 76 -2.88 0.91 6.09
C ILE A 76 -3.01 0.31 4.69
N PHE A 77 -2.36 0.94 3.70
CA PHE A 77 -2.10 0.32 2.41
C PHE A 77 -0.81 -0.49 2.49
N HIS A 78 -0.88 -1.75 2.09
CA HIS A 78 0.26 -2.66 2.03
C HIS A 78 0.28 -3.36 0.67
N ALA A 79 1.31 -3.10 -0.12
CA ALA A 79 1.49 -3.77 -1.41
C ALA A 79 1.75 -5.26 -1.19
N SER A 80 1.09 -6.12 -1.94
CA SER A 80 1.12 -7.58 -1.74
C SER A 80 2.47 -8.25 -2.00
N ASP A 81 3.41 -7.52 -2.59
CA ASP A 81 4.79 -7.92 -2.87
C ASP A 81 5.83 -7.33 -1.90
N THR A 82 5.38 -6.55 -0.91
CA THR A 82 6.24 -6.02 0.15
C THR A 82 6.26 -7.00 1.33
N ILE A 83 7.39 -7.66 1.53
CA ILE A 83 7.57 -8.61 2.62
C ILE A 83 8.47 -7.98 3.69
N LEU A 84 7.94 -7.87 4.90
CA LEU A 84 8.67 -7.34 6.04
C LEU A 84 9.53 -8.44 6.66
N THR A 85 10.82 -8.15 6.90
CA THR A 85 11.80 -9.18 7.32
C THR A 85 11.94 -9.28 8.84
N ASN A 86 11.59 -8.22 9.55
CA ASN A 86 11.67 -8.18 11.01
C ASN A 86 10.26 -8.14 11.63
N GLN A 87 10.19 -8.46 12.93
CA GLN A 87 8.97 -8.23 13.73
C GLN A 87 8.74 -6.73 14.03
N ASP A 88 9.23 -5.85 13.17
CA ASP A 88 8.97 -4.42 13.27
C ASP A 88 7.46 -4.21 13.21
N SER A 89 6.87 -3.71 14.28
CA SER A 89 5.44 -3.45 14.28
C SER A 89 5.12 -2.37 13.26
N VAL A 90 4.21 -2.66 12.35
CA VAL A 90 3.67 -1.65 11.44
C VAL A 90 2.93 -0.61 12.28
N PRO A 91 3.30 0.69 12.20
CA PRO A 91 2.63 1.72 12.99
C PRO A 91 1.14 1.80 12.66
N PRO A 92 0.26 2.00 13.64
CA PRO A 92 -1.16 2.25 13.37
C PRO A 92 -1.34 3.55 12.59
N PRO A 93 -2.41 3.71 11.80
CA PRO A 93 -2.67 4.90 11.00
C PRO A 93 -3.29 6.04 11.83
N THR A 94 -2.67 6.35 12.97
CA THR A 94 -3.07 7.47 13.85
C THR A 94 -2.58 8.83 13.35
N TYR A 95 -1.67 8.82 12.40
CA TYR A 95 -1.17 9.94 11.60
C TYR A 95 -0.81 9.40 10.20
N ASN A 96 -0.59 10.28 9.22
CA ASN A 96 -0.16 9.86 7.88
C ASN A 96 1.33 9.54 7.88
N TRP A 97 1.70 8.40 7.27
CA TRP A 97 3.10 7.99 7.14
C TRP A 97 3.33 7.12 5.91
N CYS A 98 4.55 7.14 5.38
CA CYS A 98 5.01 6.20 4.38
C CYS A 98 6.29 5.51 4.85
N ALA A 99 6.42 4.24 4.52
CA ALA A 99 7.58 3.46 4.89
C ALA A 99 8.63 3.43 3.78
N GLY A 100 9.89 3.50 4.21
CA GLY A 100 11.05 3.28 3.34
C GLY A 100 12.03 2.31 3.96
N SER A 101 12.84 1.69 3.12
CA SER A 101 13.88 0.73 3.50
C SER A 101 15.12 0.93 2.65
N TYR A 102 16.28 0.58 3.19
CA TYR A 102 17.48 0.57 2.39
C TYR A 102 17.42 -0.53 1.33
N LYS A 103 17.86 -0.23 0.11
CA LYS A 103 17.99 -1.16 -1.02
C LYS A 103 19.27 -0.86 -1.78
N GLU A 104 20.00 -1.90 -2.18
CA GLU A 104 21.20 -1.78 -3.01
C GLU A 104 20.85 -1.32 -4.43
N ASP A 105 19.84 -1.93 -5.04
CA ASP A 105 19.29 -1.51 -6.33
C ASP A 105 17.93 -0.85 -6.12
N THR A 106 17.85 0.43 -6.48
CA THR A 106 16.67 1.27 -6.35
C THR A 106 15.97 1.55 -7.69
N SER A 107 16.48 1.03 -8.79
CA SER A 107 16.00 1.32 -10.15
C SER A 107 14.50 1.01 -10.34
N GLN A 108 13.98 0.04 -9.60
CA GLN A 108 12.58 -0.39 -9.65
C GLN A 108 11.69 0.24 -8.58
N TYR A 109 12.26 1.08 -7.70
CA TYR A 109 11.54 1.70 -6.60
C TYR A 109 11.22 3.17 -6.89
N ARG A 110 10.09 3.64 -6.42
CA ARG A 110 9.86 5.04 -6.14
C ARG A 110 10.65 5.44 -4.91
N THR A 111 10.96 6.72 -4.76
CA THR A 111 11.90 7.15 -3.71
C THR A 111 11.36 8.36 -2.96
N LEU A 112 11.72 8.46 -1.69
CA LEU A 112 11.28 9.50 -0.76
C LEU A 112 12.34 10.59 -0.65
N ASN A 113 11.91 11.85 -0.71
CA ASN A 113 12.70 13.01 -0.28
C ASN A 113 12.15 13.51 1.06
N LEU A 114 13.06 13.74 2.00
CA LEU A 114 12.73 14.06 3.39
C LEU A 114 13.25 15.42 3.82
N ASN A 115 12.58 15.99 4.83
CA ASN A 115 13.14 17.03 5.69
C ASN A 115 12.97 16.56 7.14
N GLY A 116 14.06 16.02 7.72
CA GLY A 116 13.99 15.30 8.97
C GLY A 116 13.13 14.04 8.84
N GLU A 117 12.02 13.98 9.59
CA GLU A 117 11.05 12.89 9.47
C GLU A 117 9.88 13.21 8.52
N ASP A 118 9.78 14.42 8.02
CA ASP A 118 8.70 14.84 7.13
C ASP A 118 9.00 14.46 5.69
N ILE A 119 8.03 13.84 5.03
CA ILE A 119 8.10 13.53 3.60
C ILE A 119 7.78 14.82 2.83
N LEU A 120 8.72 15.25 2.00
CA LEU A 120 8.55 16.39 1.10
C LEU A 120 7.90 15.99 -0.21
N TYR A 121 8.30 14.84 -0.74
CA TYR A 121 7.85 14.34 -2.03
C TYR A 121 8.20 12.87 -2.21
N ILE A 122 7.42 12.15 -3.03
CA ILE A 122 7.74 10.80 -3.50
C ILE A 122 8.02 10.86 -5.00
N ASN A 123 9.24 10.55 -5.38
CA ASN A 123 9.69 10.57 -6.77
C ASN A 123 9.18 9.36 -7.56
N GLU A 124 9.11 9.50 -8.87
CA GLU A 124 8.95 8.37 -9.78
C GLU A 124 10.21 7.50 -9.81
N LYS A 125 10.08 6.33 -10.43
CA LYS A 125 11.21 5.38 -10.58
C LYS A 125 12.34 5.99 -11.40
N GLY A 126 13.59 5.68 -11.02
CA GLY A 126 14.79 6.12 -11.73
C GLY A 126 15.36 7.47 -11.27
N GLU A 127 14.75 8.13 -10.26
CA GLU A 127 15.33 9.31 -9.64
C GLU A 127 16.58 8.94 -8.83
N LEU A 128 17.67 9.70 -8.99
CA LEU A 128 18.95 9.44 -8.35
C LEU A 128 19.20 10.27 -7.08
N ASN A 129 18.45 11.35 -6.90
CA ASN A 129 18.56 12.21 -5.73
C ASN A 129 17.41 11.97 -4.76
N TYR A 130 17.64 11.16 -3.74
CA TYR A 130 16.60 10.75 -2.77
C TYR A 130 17.24 10.35 -1.43
N ASP A 131 16.42 10.24 -0.39
CA ASP A 131 16.84 9.76 0.93
C ASP A 131 16.62 8.24 1.09
N TYR A 132 15.42 7.74 0.75
CA TYR A 132 15.08 6.31 0.89
C TYR A 132 14.16 5.79 -0.22
N PRO A 133 14.32 4.53 -0.66
CA PRO A 133 13.31 3.84 -1.45
C PRO A 133 11.99 3.69 -0.70
N TYR A 134 10.87 3.99 -1.36
CA TYR A 134 9.53 3.73 -0.89
C TYR A 134 9.16 2.27 -1.13
N ILE A 135 8.64 1.58 -0.12
CA ILE A 135 8.42 0.13 -0.16
C ILE A 135 6.95 -0.28 -0.40
N GLY A 136 6.07 0.64 -0.77
CA GLY A 136 4.66 0.30 -1.01
C GLY A 136 3.87 0.01 0.28
N LEU A 137 4.20 0.70 1.36
CA LEU A 137 3.55 0.58 2.66
C LEU A 137 3.32 1.97 3.24
N CYS A 138 2.06 2.32 3.51
CA CYS A 138 1.72 3.61 4.11
C CYS A 138 0.49 3.54 5.02
N GLY A 139 0.48 4.36 6.06
CA GLY A 139 -0.67 4.59 6.92
C GLY A 139 -1.38 5.89 6.56
N ILE A 140 -2.66 5.79 6.32
CA ILE A 140 -3.53 6.91 5.91
C ILE A 140 -4.50 7.21 7.06
N LYS A 141 -4.23 8.29 7.80
CA LYS A 141 -5.16 8.84 8.79
C LYS A 141 -6.27 9.63 8.11
N ASP A 142 -5.89 10.51 7.19
CA ASP A 142 -6.80 11.43 6.53
C ASP A 142 -7.47 10.77 5.31
N TYR A 143 -8.15 9.64 5.54
CA TYR A 143 -8.74 8.79 4.52
C TYR A 143 -9.79 9.51 3.65
N LEU A 144 -10.56 10.44 4.20
CA LEU A 144 -11.53 11.23 3.41
C LEU A 144 -10.82 12.08 2.35
N LEU A 145 -9.70 12.71 2.72
CA LEU A 145 -8.87 13.47 1.79
C LEU A 145 -8.23 12.54 0.76
N PHE A 146 -7.73 11.36 1.19
CA PHE A 146 -7.16 10.36 0.29
C PHE A 146 -8.15 9.96 -0.81
N TRP A 147 -9.37 9.58 -0.45
CA TRP A 147 -10.40 9.20 -1.42
C TRP A 147 -10.84 10.36 -2.32
N LYS A 148 -10.97 11.57 -1.76
CA LYS A 148 -11.24 12.77 -2.54
C LYS A 148 -10.16 13.00 -3.60
N LYS A 149 -8.87 12.98 -3.21
CA LYS A 149 -7.74 13.16 -4.14
C LYS A 149 -7.70 12.06 -5.19
N LEU A 150 -7.84 10.80 -4.80
CA LEU A 150 -7.82 9.68 -5.74
C LEU A 150 -8.92 9.79 -6.82
N LYS A 151 -10.10 10.27 -6.48
CA LYS A 151 -11.20 10.49 -7.43
C LYS A 151 -10.96 11.65 -8.40
N THR A 152 -10.22 12.66 -7.97
CA THR A 152 -9.97 13.87 -8.79
C THR A 152 -8.75 13.74 -9.68
N LEU A 153 -7.82 12.85 -9.35
CA LEU A 153 -6.65 12.60 -10.18
C LEU A 153 -7.07 11.92 -11.50
N PRO A 154 -6.46 12.34 -12.63
CA PRO A 154 -6.73 11.68 -13.90
C PRO A 154 -6.45 10.18 -13.81
N ASN A 155 -7.38 9.35 -14.29
CA ASN A 155 -7.16 7.88 -14.34
C ASN A 155 -6.11 7.55 -15.41
N LYS A 156 -4.85 7.72 -15.05
CA LYS A 156 -3.70 7.38 -15.88
C LYS A 156 -3.35 5.91 -15.69
N HIS A 157 -2.73 5.32 -16.66
CA HIS A 157 -2.26 3.94 -16.64
C HIS A 157 -1.37 3.60 -15.42
N ASN A 158 -0.62 4.57 -14.92
CA ASN A 158 0.28 4.44 -13.77
C ASN A 158 -0.26 5.02 -12.47
N LEU A 159 -1.55 5.41 -12.39
CA LEU A 159 -2.14 5.96 -11.18
C LEU A 159 -1.97 4.99 -10.01
N SER A 160 -1.43 5.48 -8.89
CA SER A 160 -1.13 4.70 -7.70
C SER A 160 -1.27 5.54 -6.42
N ASP A 161 -1.09 4.90 -5.28
CA ASP A 161 -1.01 5.50 -3.96
C ASP A 161 -0.06 6.70 -3.89
N VAL A 162 1.11 6.61 -4.52
CA VAL A 162 2.13 7.69 -4.53
C VAL A 162 1.59 8.98 -5.13
N HIS A 163 0.84 8.93 -6.22
CA HIS A 163 0.24 10.13 -6.82
C HIS A 163 -0.77 10.78 -5.88
N VAL A 164 -1.51 9.95 -5.13
CA VAL A 164 -2.47 10.44 -4.13
C VAL A 164 -1.74 11.08 -2.97
N VAL A 165 -0.73 10.41 -2.42
CA VAL A 165 0.09 10.94 -1.32
C VAL A 165 0.72 12.26 -1.72
N ASN A 166 1.36 12.37 -2.89
CA ASN A 166 1.94 13.62 -3.38
C ASN A 166 0.90 14.75 -3.47
N SER A 167 -0.31 14.44 -3.93
CA SER A 167 -1.40 15.41 -3.97
C SER A 167 -1.91 15.80 -2.58
N MET A 168 -1.79 14.91 -1.58
CA MET A 168 -2.15 15.20 -0.19
C MET A 168 -1.11 16.03 0.54
N LEU A 169 0.19 15.93 0.16
CA LEU A 169 1.28 16.70 0.79
C LEU A 169 1.10 18.22 0.69
N GLU A 170 0.25 18.70 -0.23
CA GLU A 170 -0.14 20.09 -0.31
C GLU A 170 -1.02 20.57 0.87
N GLU A 171 -1.71 19.65 1.55
CA GLU A 171 -2.70 19.96 2.58
C GLU A 171 -2.37 19.34 3.95
N VAL A 172 -1.68 18.21 3.97
CA VAL A 172 -1.36 17.45 5.21
C VAL A 172 0.06 16.90 5.20
N GLN A 173 0.62 16.67 6.38
CA GLN A 173 1.96 16.11 6.53
C GLN A 173 1.92 14.58 6.52
N PHE A 174 2.97 14.00 5.95
CA PHE A 174 3.30 12.58 6.05
C PHE A 174 4.66 12.40 6.74
N LYS A 175 4.75 11.45 7.65
CA LYS A 175 6.00 11.09 8.31
C LYS A 175 6.66 9.90 7.64
N TYR A 176 7.97 9.94 7.59
CA TYR A 176 8.78 8.78 7.19
C TYR A 176 8.84 7.74 8.30
N LYS A 177 8.76 6.46 7.94
CA LYS A 177 9.00 5.33 8.83
C LYS A 177 10.00 4.37 8.20
N LYS A 178 11.09 4.10 8.92
CA LYS A 178 12.04 3.06 8.50
C LYS A 178 11.45 1.70 8.87
N ILE A 179 11.22 0.86 7.88
CA ILE A 179 10.73 -0.52 8.04
C ILE A 179 11.54 -1.41 7.10
N ASN A 180 12.13 -2.49 7.63
CA ASN A 180 13.02 -3.36 6.86
C ASN A 180 12.23 -4.40 6.05
N THR A 181 12.67 -4.63 4.80
CA THR A 181 12.06 -5.60 3.87
C THR A 181 13.09 -6.50 3.23
#